data_b9f6eaceab27d7cc3d4407800ad21ca9
#
_entry.id   b9f6eaceab27d7cc3d4407800ad21ca9
#
_cell.length_a   1.000
_cell.length_b   1.000
_cell.length_c   1.000
_cell.angle_alpha   90.00
_cell.angle_beta   90.00
_cell.angle_gamma   90.00
#
_symmetry.space_group_name_H-M   'P 1'
#
loop_
_entity.id
_entity.type
_entity.pdbx_description
1 polymer ?
#
loop_
_entity_poly.entity_id
_entity_poly.type
_entity_poly.pdbx_seq_one_letter_code
_entity_poly.pdbx_strand_id
1 'polypeptide(L)'
;MCKHACGRIQGMKEYSGFATVYDMFMDNVPYEEWADYVHGLLIENGVKDGIVCELGCGTGKMTRKLRDFGYDMIGIDLSQEMLQIATEQENELESINSKHDSKCTKSTQSIKKRDKEKGEILYLNQDMREFELYGSVAAIVSVCDSMNYITEKEDLLQVFKLVNNYLDPGGVFIFDMNTPYYYRKILGEQTICDNRENGSLIWENYYDNETKINEFDITIYISRNGDQNSKPKKKNQATDKTSTSGNESYLRLEETHYQRAYTVPEIKALLKKAGLTDIKTYEVMTRETPNSKSERVYFVSHKVN
;
A
#
# COMPACT_ATOMS: atom_id res chain seq x y z
N MET A 1 24.14 33.34 2.09
CA MET A 1 22.77 33.83 2.06
C MET A 1 22.11 33.28 0.80
N CYS A 2 21.48 32.15 0.88
CA CYS A 2 20.57 31.65 -0.17
C CYS A 2 19.22 31.44 0.50
N LYS A 3 18.29 32.34 0.18
CA LYS A 3 16.88 32.21 0.54
C LYS A 3 16.28 31.17 -0.41
N HIS A 4 16.07 29.94 0.06
CA HIS A 4 15.20 29.02 -0.64
C HIS A 4 13.76 29.47 -0.37
N ALA A 5 13.15 30.01 -1.41
CA ALA A 5 11.73 30.28 -1.44
C ALA A 5 11.02 28.93 -1.41
N CYS A 6 10.28 28.70 -0.33
CA CYS A 6 9.30 27.61 -0.25
C CYS A 6 8.14 27.98 -1.21
N GLY A 7 8.33 27.69 -2.48
CA GLY A 7 7.27 27.69 -3.48
C GLY A 7 6.47 26.41 -3.29
N ARG A 8 5.16 26.50 -3.08
CA ARG A 8 4.24 25.39 -3.24
C ARG A 8 4.58 24.70 -4.56
N ILE A 9 5.15 23.51 -4.48
CA ILE A 9 5.32 22.65 -5.65
C ILE A 9 3.92 22.18 -6.01
N GLN A 10 3.40 22.76 -7.07
CA GLN A 10 2.12 22.41 -7.66
C GLN A 10 2.27 21.02 -8.29
N GLY A 11 1.62 20.00 -7.68
CA GLY A 11 1.15 18.77 -8.29
C GLY A 11 2.04 18.11 -9.35
N MET A 12 3.19 17.55 -9.00
CA MET A 12 3.70 16.42 -9.77
C MET A 12 2.82 15.21 -9.42
N LYS A 13 2.26 14.57 -10.45
CA LYS A 13 1.47 13.33 -10.26
C LYS A 13 2.43 12.24 -9.77
N GLU A 14 2.41 11.95 -8.49
CA GLU A 14 3.10 10.81 -7.92
C GLU A 14 2.49 9.53 -8.54
N TYR A 15 3.32 8.55 -8.89
CA TYR A 15 2.95 7.23 -9.43
C TYR A 15 2.43 7.18 -10.88
N SER A 16 2.53 8.23 -11.71
CA SER A 16 1.96 8.20 -13.07
C SER A 16 2.63 7.21 -14.04
N GLY A 17 3.91 6.93 -13.86
CA GLY A 17 4.63 5.94 -14.67
C GLY A 17 4.98 4.68 -13.89
N PHE A 18 5.20 4.82 -12.60
CA PHE A 18 5.56 3.75 -11.68
C PHE A 18 4.40 2.76 -11.47
N ALA A 19 3.16 3.23 -11.48
CA ALA A 19 1.98 2.39 -11.28
C ALA A 19 1.99 1.13 -12.17
N THR A 20 2.39 1.25 -13.43
CA THR A 20 2.38 0.14 -14.40
C THR A 20 3.37 -0.99 -14.06
N VAL A 21 4.41 -0.68 -13.30
CA VAL A 21 5.47 -1.64 -12.91
C VAL A 21 5.58 -1.84 -11.41
N TYR A 22 4.78 -1.10 -10.64
CA TYR A 22 4.78 -1.17 -9.18
C TYR A 22 4.70 -2.62 -8.69
N ASP A 23 3.74 -3.37 -9.18
CA ASP A 23 3.53 -4.75 -8.78
C ASP A 23 4.69 -5.69 -9.14
N MET A 24 5.45 -5.36 -10.20
CA MET A 24 6.64 -6.12 -10.58
C MET A 24 7.74 -5.98 -9.54
N PHE A 25 7.99 -4.77 -9.02
CA PHE A 25 9.05 -4.52 -8.05
C PHE A 25 8.62 -4.73 -6.60
N MET A 26 7.30 -4.88 -6.35
CA MET A 26 6.71 -5.14 -5.03
C MET A 26 6.27 -6.61 -4.85
N ASP A 27 6.75 -7.54 -5.67
CA ASP A 27 6.39 -8.96 -5.59
C ASP A 27 7.05 -9.70 -4.41
N ASN A 28 8.11 -9.13 -3.84
CA ASN A 28 8.80 -9.61 -2.63
C ASN A 28 8.13 -9.15 -1.31
N VAL A 29 7.10 -8.28 -1.39
CA VAL A 29 6.35 -7.85 -0.19
C VAL A 29 5.42 -8.98 0.25
N PRO A 30 5.47 -9.42 1.52
CA PRO A 30 4.68 -10.54 2.02
C PRO A 30 3.23 -10.11 2.31
N TYR A 31 2.48 -9.74 1.27
CA TYR A 31 1.11 -9.23 1.40
C TYR A 31 0.14 -10.21 2.08
N GLU A 32 0.39 -11.54 1.95
CA GLU A 32 -0.44 -12.54 2.63
C GLU A 32 -0.29 -12.43 4.15
N GLU A 33 0.96 -12.47 4.62
CA GLU A 33 1.26 -12.36 6.05
C GLU A 33 0.80 -11.02 6.63
N TRP A 34 0.92 -9.94 5.87
CA TRP A 34 0.45 -8.64 6.29
C TRP A 34 -1.07 -8.58 6.38
N ALA A 35 -1.78 -9.19 5.43
CA ALA A 35 -3.24 -9.26 5.45
C ALA A 35 -3.74 -10.12 6.64
N ASP A 36 -3.11 -11.27 6.88
CA ASP A 36 -3.40 -12.12 8.05
C ASP A 36 -3.18 -11.34 9.36
N TYR A 37 -2.10 -10.58 9.44
CA TYR A 37 -1.78 -9.78 10.61
C TYR A 37 -2.79 -8.67 10.86
N VAL A 38 -3.15 -7.89 9.81
CA VAL A 38 -4.15 -6.81 9.88
C VAL A 38 -5.53 -7.39 10.19
N HIS A 39 -5.91 -8.50 9.55
CA HIS A 39 -7.15 -9.22 9.87
C HIS A 39 -7.19 -9.66 11.34
N GLY A 40 -6.09 -10.22 11.85
CA GLY A 40 -5.97 -10.57 13.26
C GLY A 40 -6.20 -9.36 14.19
N LEU A 41 -5.61 -8.20 13.85
CA LEU A 41 -5.84 -6.96 14.59
C LEU A 41 -7.30 -6.50 14.53
N LEU A 42 -7.94 -6.58 13.36
CA LEU A 42 -9.37 -6.25 13.20
C LEU A 42 -10.24 -7.13 14.10
N ILE A 43 -10.03 -8.45 14.08
CA ILE A 43 -10.78 -9.41 14.92
C ILE A 43 -10.55 -9.15 16.42
N GLU A 44 -9.30 -8.92 16.86
CA GLU A 44 -8.94 -8.62 18.25
C GLU A 44 -9.61 -7.35 18.77
N ASN A 45 -9.90 -6.39 17.88
CA ASN A 45 -10.56 -5.14 18.19
C ASN A 45 -12.06 -5.12 17.84
N GLY A 46 -12.65 -6.30 17.64
CA GLY A 46 -14.10 -6.49 17.53
C GLY A 46 -14.69 -6.39 16.14
N VAL A 47 -13.87 -6.09 15.12
CA VAL A 47 -14.32 -5.97 13.73
C VAL A 47 -14.24 -7.33 13.03
N LYS A 48 -15.39 -8.02 12.93
CA LYS A 48 -15.49 -9.37 12.36
C LYS A 48 -16.06 -9.39 10.94
N ASP A 49 -16.76 -8.34 10.58
CA ASP A 49 -17.44 -8.09 9.31
C ASP A 49 -17.72 -6.59 9.17
N GLY A 50 -18.41 -6.20 8.12
CA GLY A 50 -18.79 -4.82 7.83
C GLY A 50 -17.82 -4.12 6.87
N ILE A 51 -17.97 -2.81 6.74
CA ILE A 51 -17.20 -2.01 5.81
C ILE A 51 -15.85 -1.63 6.43
N VAL A 52 -14.77 -1.90 5.70
CA VAL A 52 -13.41 -1.48 6.04
C VAL A 52 -12.89 -0.56 4.94
N CYS A 53 -12.43 0.63 5.32
CA CYS A 53 -11.84 1.59 4.38
C CYS A 53 -10.31 1.52 4.45
N GLU A 54 -9.65 1.39 3.30
CA GLU A 54 -8.19 1.45 3.18
C GLU A 54 -7.76 2.79 2.57
N LEU A 55 -6.92 3.54 3.29
CA LEU A 55 -6.32 4.79 2.82
C LEU A 55 -4.93 4.53 2.22
N GLY A 56 -4.71 4.98 0.97
CA GLY A 56 -3.51 4.69 0.20
C GLY A 56 -3.49 3.25 -0.30
N CYS A 57 -4.58 2.80 -0.93
CA CYS A 57 -4.75 1.39 -1.34
C CYS A 57 -3.88 0.98 -2.55
N GLY A 58 -3.29 1.95 -3.28
CA GLY A 58 -2.47 1.69 -4.46
C GLY A 58 -3.17 0.81 -5.49
N THR A 59 -2.49 -0.26 -5.92
CA THR A 59 -3.04 -1.26 -6.86
C THR A 59 -4.05 -2.22 -6.22
N GLY A 60 -4.49 -1.98 -4.98
CA GLY A 60 -5.54 -2.73 -4.30
C GLY A 60 -5.15 -4.13 -3.84
N LYS A 61 -3.86 -4.46 -3.72
CA LYS A 61 -3.42 -5.79 -3.27
C LYS A 61 -3.91 -6.12 -1.86
N MET A 62 -3.73 -5.22 -0.91
CA MET A 62 -4.19 -5.41 0.45
C MET A 62 -5.73 -5.36 0.52
N THR A 63 -6.36 -4.43 -0.20
CA THR A 63 -7.81 -4.30 -0.30
C THR A 63 -8.46 -5.64 -0.69
N ARG A 64 -7.96 -6.28 -1.76
CA ARG A 64 -8.49 -7.58 -2.22
C ARG A 64 -8.30 -8.69 -1.19
N LYS A 65 -7.17 -8.72 -0.49
CA LYS A 65 -6.92 -9.72 0.55
C LYS A 65 -7.84 -9.55 1.75
N LEU A 66 -8.08 -8.33 2.19
CA LEU A 66 -9.03 -8.05 3.27
C LEU A 66 -10.46 -8.39 2.84
N ARG A 67 -10.86 -8.10 1.60
CA ARG A 67 -12.15 -8.55 1.05
C ARG A 67 -12.28 -10.09 1.11
N ASP A 68 -11.23 -10.83 0.82
CA ASP A 68 -11.25 -12.29 0.84
C ASP A 68 -11.48 -12.87 2.26
N PHE A 69 -11.24 -12.09 3.33
CA PHE A 69 -11.68 -12.41 4.69
C PHE A 69 -13.18 -12.11 4.93
N GLY A 70 -13.87 -11.49 3.97
CA GLY A 70 -15.32 -11.22 4.01
C GLY A 70 -15.68 -9.82 4.46
N TYR A 71 -14.77 -8.85 4.40
CA TYR A 71 -15.07 -7.43 4.59
C TYR A 71 -15.57 -6.80 3.28
N ASP A 72 -16.53 -5.89 3.37
CA ASP A 72 -16.79 -4.95 2.28
C ASP A 72 -15.73 -3.86 2.33
N MET A 73 -15.07 -3.61 1.19
CA MET A 73 -13.90 -2.75 1.15
C MET A 73 -14.17 -1.44 0.41
N ILE A 74 -13.65 -0.35 0.98
CA ILE A 74 -13.50 0.92 0.27
C ILE A 74 -12.00 1.19 0.15
N GLY A 75 -11.46 1.19 -1.08
CA GLY A 75 -10.07 1.56 -1.34
C GLY A 75 -9.97 3.01 -1.79
N ILE A 76 -9.21 3.83 -1.08
CA ILE A 76 -8.96 5.24 -1.43
C ILE A 76 -7.50 5.40 -1.82
N ASP A 77 -7.26 6.03 -2.98
CA ASP A 77 -5.91 6.43 -3.41
C ASP A 77 -5.96 7.75 -4.19
N LEU A 78 -4.87 8.51 -4.08
CA LEU A 78 -4.71 9.77 -4.82
C LEU A 78 -4.40 9.52 -6.30
N SER A 79 -3.71 8.41 -6.63
CA SER A 79 -3.32 8.06 -7.99
C SER A 79 -4.45 7.35 -8.73
N GLN A 80 -4.99 8.03 -9.74
CA GLN A 80 -5.96 7.45 -10.64
C GLN A 80 -5.39 6.24 -11.40
N GLU A 81 -4.11 6.29 -11.74
CA GLU A 81 -3.39 5.24 -12.45
C GLU A 81 -3.29 3.96 -11.60
N MET A 82 -3.02 4.09 -10.30
CA MET A 82 -3.04 2.96 -9.36
C MET A 82 -4.43 2.34 -9.27
N LEU A 83 -5.49 3.15 -9.15
CA LEU A 83 -6.86 2.67 -9.06
C LEU A 83 -7.35 2.04 -10.36
N GLN A 84 -6.87 2.49 -11.50
CA GLN A 84 -7.17 1.84 -12.78
C GLN A 84 -6.63 0.40 -12.77
N ILE A 85 -5.37 0.20 -12.36
CA ILE A 85 -4.76 -1.12 -12.25
C ILE A 85 -5.53 -1.98 -11.23
N ALA A 86 -5.89 -1.40 -10.07
CA ALA A 86 -6.68 -2.10 -9.06
C ALA A 86 -8.00 -2.64 -9.62
N THR A 87 -8.71 -1.81 -10.40
CA THR A 87 -9.98 -2.15 -11.03
C THR A 87 -9.81 -3.20 -12.14
N GLU A 88 -8.78 -3.07 -12.99
CA GLU A 88 -8.48 -4.02 -14.05
C GLU A 88 -8.19 -5.42 -13.48
N GLN A 89 -7.35 -5.50 -12.43
CA GLN A 89 -7.03 -6.75 -11.76
C GLN A 89 -8.25 -7.41 -11.10
N GLU A 90 -9.17 -6.61 -10.52
CA GLU A 90 -10.41 -7.14 -9.95
C GLU A 90 -11.30 -7.76 -11.04
N ASN A 91 -11.51 -7.06 -12.14
CA ASN A 91 -12.30 -7.55 -13.28
C ASN A 91 -11.71 -8.85 -13.88
N GLU A 92 -10.39 -8.96 -13.95
CA GLU A 92 -9.71 -10.17 -14.42
C GLU A 92 -9.99 -11.36 -13.50
N LEU A 93 -9.87 -11.17 -12.19
CA LEU A 93 -10.13 -12.22 -11.19
C LEU A 93 -11.59 -12.69 -11.23
N GLU A 94 -12.54 -11.78 -11.34
CA GLU A 94 -13.97 -12.13 -11.50
C GLU A 94 -14.23 -12.91 -12.78
N SER A 95 -13.59 -12.53 -13.88
CA SER A 95 -13.73 -13.22 -15.17
C SER A 95 -13.18 -14.66 -15.14
N ILE A 96 -12.14 -14.91 -14.37
CA ILE A 96 -11.55 -16.25 -14.18
C ILE A 96 -12.47 -17.12 -13.33
N ASN A 97 -13.00 -16.58 -12.23
CA ASN A 97 -13.88 -17.28 -11.32
C ASN A 97 -15.21 -17.67 -12.00
N SER A 98 -15.81 -16.79 -12.79
CA SER A 98 -17.03 -17.06 -13.54
C SER A 98 -16.87 -18.15 -14.61
N LYS A 99 -15.67 -18.30 -15.19
CA LYS A 99 -15.36 -19.39 -16.15
C LYS A 99 -15.16 -20.74 -15.47
N HIS A 100 -14.72 -20.76 -14.21
CA HIS A 100 -14.57 -21.99 -13.43
C HIS A 100 -15.92 -22.54 -12.98
N ASP A 101 -16.85 -21.71 -12.52
CA ASP A 101 -18.19 -22.12 -12.11
C ASP A 101 -19.01 -22.69 -13.26
N SER A 102 -18.83 -22.20 -14.50
CA SER A 102 -19.53 -22.71 -15.67
C SER A 102 -19.10 -24.11 -16.13
N LYS A 103 -17.94 -24.63 -15.65
CA LYS A 103 -17.44 -25.97 -15.99
C LYS A 103 -17.76 -27.06 -14.96
N CYS A 104 -18.30 -26.70 -13.79
CA CYS A 104 -18.57 -27.64 -12.69
C CYS A 104 -20.06 -27.94 -12.52
N THR A 105 -20.79 -28.23 -13.64
CA THR A 105 -22.12 -28.81 -13.56
C THR A 105 -22.04 -30.27 -13.92
N LYS A 106 -21.72 -31.15 -12.96
CA LYS A 106 -22.31 -32.49 -12.74
C LYS A 106 -21.60 -33.22 -11.60
N SER A 107 -22.47 -33.66 -10.67
CA SER A 107 -22.25 -34.70 -9.63
C SER A 107 -21.50 -34.29 -8.34
N THR A 108 -22.26 -34.42 -7.35
CA THR A 108 -22.11 -34.80 -5.93
C THR A 108 -22.56 -33.72 -4.96
N GLN A 109 -23.74 -33.97 -4.37
CA GLN A 109 -24.18 -33.37 -3.11
C GLN A 109 -23.22 -33.79 -2.01
N SER A 110 -22.15 -33.03 -1.80
CA SER A 110 -21.39 -33.02 -0.56
C SER A 110 -21.58 -31.63 0.05
N ILE A 111 -21.96 -31.62 1.30
CA ILE A 111 -22.25 -30.48 2.18
C ILE A 111 -21.18 -29.39 1.93
N LYS A 112 -21.53 -28.37 1.10
CA LYS A 112 -20.71 -27.16 1.00
C LYS A 112 -20.70 -26.51 2.38
N LYS A 113 -19.53 -26.49 3.06
CA LYS A 113 -19.25 -25.40 4.00
C LYS A 113 -19.68 -24.13 3.27
N ARG A 114 -20.53 -23.30 3.90
CA ARG A 114 -20.83 -21.96 3.39
C ARG A 114 -19.48 -21.27 3.23
N ASP A 115 -19.00 -21.18 2.00
CA ASP A 115 -17.95 -20.22 1.67
C ASP A 115 -18.52 -18.87 2.12
N LYS A 116 -17.81 -18.19 3.02
CA LYS A 116 -18.15 -16.82 3.41
C LYS A 116 -18.25 -16.05 2.10
N GLU A 117 -19.39 -15.46 1.79
CA GLU A 117 -19.52 -14.66 0.56
C GLU A 117 -18.41 -13.62 0.60
N LYS A 118 -17.67 -13.49 -0.49
CA LYS A 118 -16.63 -12.46 -0.60
C LYS A 118 -17.31 -11.11 -0.51
N GLY A 119 -16.71 -10.18 0.21
CA GLY A 119 -17.17 -8.79 0.24
C GLY A 119 -17.06 -8.11 -1.13
N GLU A 120 -17.62 -6.94 -1.25
CA GLU A 120 -17.51 -6.07 -2.43
C GLU A 120 -16.36 -5.08 -2.27
N ILE A 121 -15.85 -4.53 -3.38
CA ILE A 121 -14.82 -3.48 -3.35
C ILE A 121 -15.32 -2.26 -4.11
N LEU A 122 -15.22 -1.10 -3.47
CA LEU A 122 -15.41 0.22 -4.08
C LEU A 122 -14.09 0.99 -4.07
N TYR A 123 -13.57 1.36 -5.24
CA TYR A 123 -12.39 2.22 -5.35
C TYR A 123 -12.78 3.68 -5.55
N LEU A 124 -12.17 4.60 -4.79
CA LEU A 124 -12.43 6.04 -4.83
C LEU A 124 -11.12 6.81 -5.05
N ASN A 125 -11.07 7.64 -6.09
CA ASN A 125 -9.93 8.52 -6.32
C ASN A 125 -10.08 9.79 -5.48
N GLN A 126 -9.46 9.78 -4.30
CA GLN A 126 -9.51 10.88 -3.34
C GLN A 126 -8.17 11.03 -2.60
N ASP A 127 -7.91 12.25 -2.15
CA ASP A 127 -6.81 12.54 -1.24
C ASP A 127 -7.21 12.18 0.19
N MET A 128 -6.38 11.40 0.90
CA MET A 128 -6.66 11.02 2.29
C MET A 128 -6.72 12.22 3.25
N ARG A 129 -6.24 13.40 2.85
CA ARG A 129 -6.32 14.64 3.62
C ARG A 129 -7.70 15.32 3.56
N GLU A 130 -8.54 14.92 2.60
CA GLU A 130 -9.86 15.52 2.36
C GLU A 130 -10.91 14.50 1.88
N PHE A 131 -10.70 13.21 2.18
CA PHE A 131 -11.62 12.17 1.75
C PHE A 131 -13.00 12.28 2.39
N GLU A 132 -14.01 11.87 1.62
CA GLU A 132 -15.40 11.86 2.03
C GLU A 132 -16.02 10.47 1.83
N LEU A 133 -16.79 10.01 2.81
CA LEU A 133 -17.58 8.78 2.74
C LEU A 133 -19.06 9.12 2.96
N TYR A 134 -19.94 8.32 2.35
CA TYR A 134 -21.40 8.51 2.53
C TYR A 134 -21.91 8.10 3.91
N GLY A 135 -21.12 7.38 4.68
CA GLY A 135 -21.47 6.92 6.03
C GLY A 135 -20.23 6.58 6.82
N SER A 136 -20.43 6.07 8.02
CA SER A 136 -19.34 5.58 8.85
C SER A 136 -19.00 4.12 8.50
N VAL A 137 -17.80 3.69 8.90
CA VAL A 137 -17.24 2.36 8.64
C VAL A 137 -16.75 1.71 9.93
N ALA A 138 -16.79 0.38 9.97
CA ALA A 138 -16.36 -0.38 11.15
C ALA A 138 -14.86 -0.24 11.44
N ALA A 139 -14.05 -0.10 10.39
CA ALA A 139 -12.62 0.13 10.53
C ALA A 139 -12.07 0.96 9.38
N ILE A 140 -10.97 1.67 9.67
CA ILE A 140 -10.12 2.29 8.65
C ILE A 140 -8.72 1.68 8.81
N VAL A 141 -8.09 1.32 7.70
CA VAL A 141 -6.73 0.78 7.67
C VAL A 141 -5.87 1.62 6.72
N SER A 142 -4.55 1.65 6.96
CA SER A 142 -3.58 2.23 6.03
C SER A 142 -2.25 1.54 6.23
N VAL A 143 -1.82 0.77 5.26
CA VAL A 143 -0.64 -0.08 5.37
C VAL A 143 0.40 0.26 4.31
N CYS A 144 1.58 -0.36 4.41
CA CYS A 144 2.71 -0.09 3.51
C CYS A 144 3.19 1.36 3.57
N ASP A 145 3.35 1.91 4.81
CA ASP A 145 3.90 3.24 5.09
C ASP A 145 3.23 4.42 4.36
N SER A 146 1.99 4.24 3.88
CA SER A 146 1.24 5.30 3.18
C SER A 146 1.10 6.58 4.02
N MET A 147 1.00 6.47 5.36
CA MET A 147 0.95 7.63 6.26
C MET A 147 2.25 8.42 6.32
N ASN A 148 3.41 7.84 5.97
CA ASN A 148 4.68 8.57 5.92
C ASN A 148 4.72 9.60 4.79
N TYR A 149 3.91 9.44 3.73
CA TYR A 149 3.79 10.40 2.64
C TYR A 149 3.14 11.73 3.06
N ILE A 150 2.45 11.75 4.19
CA ILE A 150 1.91 13.00 4.75
C ILE A 150 3.02 13.70 5.52
N THR A 151 3.75 14.59 4.85
CA THR A 151 4.97 15.21 5.39
C THR A 151 4.70 16.34 6.37
N GLU A 152 3.51 16.98 6.32
CA GLU A 152 3.12 18.06 7.22
C GLU A 152 2.29 17.52 8.40
N LYS A 153 2.62 17.95 9.63
CA LYS A 153 1.93 17.48 10.85
C LYS A 153 0.47 17.91 10.90
N GLU A 154 0.19 19.07 10.35
CA GLU A 154 -1.15 19.65 10.27
C GLU A 154 -2.03 18.81 9.33
N ASP A 155 -1.49 18.36 8.21
CA ASP A 155 -2.17 17.50 7.25
C ASP A 155 -2.41 16.12 7.87
N LEU A 156 -1.42 15.54 8.54
CA LEU A 156 -1.58 14.25 9.22
C LEU A 156 -2.63 14.33 10.34
N LEU A 157 -2.66 15.44 11.09
CA LEU A 157 -3.73 15.67 12.05
C LEU A 157 -5.10 15.76 11.38
N GLN A 158 -5.18 16.38 10.20
CA GLN A 158 -6.43 16.46 9.43
C GLN A 158 -6.88 15.06 8.98
N VAL A 159 -5.98 14.23 8.46
CA VAL A 159 -6.28 12.81 8.15
C VAL A 159 -6.86 12.11 9.37
N PHE A 160 -6.21 12.21 10.54
CA PHE A 160 -6.69 11.54 11.76
C PHE A 160 -8.05 12.07 12.25
N LYS A 161 -8.36 13.34 12.02
CA LYS A 161 -9.70 13.89 12.32
C LYS A 161 -10.77 13.33 11.38
N LEU A 162 -10.45 13.18 10.08
CA LEU A 162 -11.36 12.56 9.12
C LEU A 162 -11.58 11.08 9.45
N VAL A 163 -10.52 10.37 9.81
CA VAL A 163 -10.62 9.00 10.32
C VAL A 163 -11.56 8.92 11.51
N ASN A 164 -11.38 9.79 12.53
CA ASN A 164 -12.26 9.81 13.69
C ASN A 164 -13.71 10.17 13.31
N ASN A 165 -13.90 11.03 12.30
CA ASN A 165 -15.25 11.40 11.81
C ASN A 165 -15.97 10.20 11.19
N TYR A 166 -15.28 9.45 10.33
CA TYR A 166 -15.88 8.37 9.52
C TYR A 166 -15.86 6.98 10.18
N LEU A 167 -15.17 6.78 11.28
CA LEU A 167 -15.30 5.55 12.06
C LEU A 167 -16.68 5.45 12.73
N ASP A 168 -17.23 4.26 12.83
CA ASP A 168 -18.36 3.96 13.72
C ASP A 168 -17.98 4.25 15.17
N PRO A 169 -18.95 4.52 16.06
CA PRO A 169 -18.68 4.52 17.49
C PRO A 169 -18.02 3.20 17.92
N GLY A 170 -16.85 3.28 18.58
CA GLY A 170 -16.04 2.10 18.90
C GLY A 170 -15.26 1.48 17.73
N GLY A 171 -15.38 2.04 16.53
CA GLY A 171 -14.62 1.62 15.35
C GLY A 171 -13.11 1.78 15.53
N VAL A 172 -12.32 1.02 14.76
CA VAL A 172 -10.86 0.93 14.92
C VAL A 172 -10.11 1.52 13.73
N PHE A 173 -9.03 2.24 14.01
CA PHE A 173 -8.05 2.69 13.04
C PHE A 173 -6.74 1.93 13.21
N ILE A 174 -6.27 1.28 12.15
CA ILE A 174 -5.04 0.49 12.12
C ILE A 174 -4.15 1.01 10.99
N PHE A 175 -2.93 1.39 11.30
CA PHE A 175 -1.97 1.80 10.28
C PHE A 175 -0.55 1.49 10.71
N ASP A 176 0.37 1.46 9.73
CA ASP A 176 1.78 1.33 10.00
C ASP A 176 2.56 2.55 9.51
N MET A 177 3.75 2.71 10.08
CA MET A 177 4.71 3.74 9.66
C MET A 177 6.13 3.24 9.83
N ASN A 178 6.99 3.62 8.89
CA ASN A 178 8.43 3.54 9.04
C ASN A 178 8.92 4.54 10.08
N THR A 179 9.92 4.13 10.87
CA THR A 179 10.44 4.91 11.99
C THR A 179 11.63 5.78 11.59
N PRO A 180 12.03 6.76 12.43
CA PRO A 180 13.31 7.46 12.25
C PRO A 180 14.54 6.55 12.28
N TYR A 181 14.47 5.38 12.94
CA TYR A 181 15.54 4.39 12.91
C TYR A 181 15.68 3.76 11.53
N TYR A 182 14.56 3.37 10.90
CA TYR A 182 14.54 2.82 9.55
C TYR A 182 15.23 3.76 8.56
N TYR A 183 14.77 5.02 8.47
CA TYR A 183 15.35 5.97 7.51
C TYR A 183 16.82 6.26 7.77
N ARG A 184 17.25 6.39 9.04
CA ARG A 184 18.63 6.76 9.37
C ARG A 184 19.63 5.63 9.34
N LYS A 185 19.19 4.40 9.65
CA LYS A 185 20.11 3.29 9.94
C LYS A 185 19.96 2.12 8.98
N ILE A 186 18.76 1.87 8.51
CA ILE A 186 18.47 0.75 7.59
C ILE A 186 18.53 1.24 6.16
N LEU A 187 17.74 2.24 5.82
CA LEU A 187 17.71 2.80 4.47
C LEU A 187 18.93 3.71 4.23
N GLY A 188 19.19 4.69 5.11
CA GLY A 188 20.33 5.58 5.05
C GLY A 188 20.41 6.35 3.72
N GLU A 189 21.64 6.54 3.23
CA GLU A 189 21.97 7.12 1.92
C GLU A 189 22.29 6.00 0.90
N GLN A 190 21.53 4.92 0.91
CA GLN A 190 21.80 3.78 0.04
C GLN A 190 21.15 3.98 -1.34
N THR A 191 21.85 3.52 -2.36
CA THR A 191 21.27 3.25 -3.67
C THR A 191 20.92 1.78 -3.76
N ILE A 192 19.64 1.49 -3.95
CA ILE A 192 19.11 0.13 -4.12
C ILE A 192 18.87 -0.08 -5.62
N CYS A 193 19.36 -1.19 -6.14
CA CYS A 193 19.15 -1.58 -7.53
C CYS A 193 18.47 -2.93 -7.58
N ASP A 194 17.39 -3.02 -8.36
CA ASP A 194 16.68 -4.27 -8.66
C ASP A 194 16.65 -4.46 -10.19
N ASN A 195 17.31 -5.51 -10.66
CA ASN A 195 17.37 -5.84 -12.08
C ASN A 195 16.57 -7.11 -12.36
N ARG A 196 15.59 -6.99 -13.26
CA ARG A 196 14.70 -8.08 -13.67
C ARG A 196 14.73 -8.25 -15.17
N GLU A 197 14.12 -9.34 -15.66
CA GLU A 197 14.10 -9.66 -17.10
C GLU A 197 13.50 -8.54 -17.95
N ASN A 198 12.44 -7.89 -17.45
CA ASN A 198 11.68 -6.88 -18.21
C ASN A 198 11.95 -5.45 -17.77
N GLY A 199 12.83 -5.21 -16.81
CA GLY A 199 13.12 -3.85 -16.35
C GLY A 199 14.10 -3.79 -15.20
N SER A 200 14.52 -2.57 -14.89
CA SER A 200 15.42 -2.27 -13.78
C SER A 200 14.92 -1.06 -13.01
N LEU A 201 15.09 -1.12 -11.70
CA LEU A 201 14.79 -0.03 -10.79
C LEU A 201 16.08 0.40 -10.09
N ILE A 202 16.30 1.70 -10.03
CA ILE A 202 17.33 2.34 -9.22
C ILE A 202 16.61 3.26 -8.23
N TRP A 203 16.86 3.05 -6.95
CA TRP A 203 16.23 3.79 -5.87
C TRP A 203 17.33 4.44 -5.03
N GLU A 204 17.45 5.75 -5.09
CA GLU A 204 18.44 6.55 -4.37
C GLU A 204 17.78 7.27 -3.22
N ASN A 205 18.34 7.15 -2.01
CA ASN A 205 17.75 7.69 -0.79
C ASN A 205 18.62 8.79 -0.20
N TYR A 206 17.95 9.82 0.29
CA TYR A 206 18.56 10.89 1.08
C TYR A 206 17.67 11.24 2.28
N TYR A 207 18.18 11.07 3.48
CA TYR A 207 17.46 11.41 4.71
C TYR A 207 18.01 12.66 5.37
N ASP A 208 17.20 13.73 5.45
CA ASP A 208 17.53 14.95 6.18
C ASP A 208 17.14 14.84 7.65
N ASN A 209 18.14 14.86 8.55
CA ASN A 209 17.95 14.74 9.98
C ASN A 209 17.29 15.99 10.63
N GLU A 210 17.36 17.18 9.99
CA GLU A 210 16.78 18.42 10.52
C GLU A 210 15.27 18.47 10.22
N THR A 211 14.89 18.27 8.98
CA THR A 211 13.49 18.26 8.54
C THR A 211 12.79 16.94 8.85
N LYS A 212 13.55 15.84 9.03
CA LYS A 212 13.08 14.45 9.17
C LYS A 212 12.37 13.94 7.91
N ILE A 213 12.71 14.49 6.77
CA ILE A 213 12.21 14.05 5.47
C ILE A 213 13.21 13.08 4.86
N ASN A 214 12.71 11.98 4.35
CA ASN A 214 13.41 11.12 3.42
C ASN A 214 12.93 11.44 2.01
N GLU A 215 13.83 11.97 1.19
CA GLU A 215 13.65 12.11 -0.24
C GLU A 215 14.21 10.86 -0.91
N PHE A 216 13.49 10.31 -1.87
CA PHE A 216 14.03 9.24 -2.67
C PHE A 216 13.62 9.39 -4.13
N ASP A 217 14.65 9.23 -4.98
CA ASP A 217 14.50 9.26 -6.42
C ASP A 217 14.44 7.83 -6.94
N ILE A 218 13.40 7.54 -7.71
CA ILE A 218 13.20 6.26 -8.38
C ILE A 218 13.42 6.47 -9.88
N THR A 219 14.42 5.79 -10.43
CA THR A 219 14.61 5.67 -11.88
C THR A 219 14.27 4.24 -12.31
N ILE A 220 13.37 4.11 -13.27
CA ILE A 220 12.90 2.82 -13.78
C ILE A 220 13.20 2.73 -15.26
N TYR A 221 13.71 1.59 -15.69
CA TYR A 221 13.90 1.23 -17.09
C TYR A 221 13.01 0.04 -17.42
N ILE A 222 12.08 0.19 -18.38
CA ILE A 222 11.16 -0.87 -18.80
C ILE A 222 11.48 -1.25 -20.24
N SER A 223 11.69 -2.54 -20.52
CA SER A 223 11.92 -3.03 -21.88
C SER A 223 10.66 -2.81 -22.74
N ARG A 224 10.80 -2.12 -23.87
CA ARG A 224 9.71 -1.92 -24.84
C ARG A 224 9.35 -3.20 -25.60
N ASN A 225 10.18 -4.22 -25.53
CA ASN A 225 9.97 -5.48 -26.24
C ASN A 225 9.12 -6.49 -25.43
N GLY A 226 8.78 -6.17 -24.17
CA GLY A 226 7.97 -7.04 -23.29
C GLY A 226 6.46 -7.06 -23.62
N ASP A 227 5.97 -6.17 -24.48
CA ASP A 227 4.52 -5.94 -24.69
C ASP A 227 3.93 -6.70 -25.89
N GLN A 228 4.62 -7.67 -26.45
CA GLN A 228 4.08 -8.55 -27.51
C GLN A 228 3.99 -9.99 -27.06
N ASN A 229 2.76 -10.41 -26.63
CA ASN A 229 2.24 -11.78 -26.68
C ASN A 229 3.30 -12.91 -26.83
N SER A 230 4.17 -13.11 -25.87
CA SER A 230 5.04 -14.28 -25.89
C SER A 230 4.36 -15.46 -25.23
N LYS A 231 3.69 -16.29 -26.05
CA LYS A 231 3.43 -17.68 -25.67
C LYS A 231 4.74 -18.31 -25.18
N PRO A 232 4.74 -19.12 -24.12
CA PRO A 232 5.95 -19.73 -23.60
C PRO A 232 6.58 -20.60 -24.71
N LYS A 233 7.74 -20.19 -25.22
CA LYS A 233 8.55 -21.03 -26.09
C LYS A 233 9.03 -22.23 -25.27
N LYS A 234 8.63 -23.44 -25.66
CA LYS A 234 9.09 -24.69 -25.08
C LYS A 234 10.64 -24.69 -25.08
N LYS A 235 11.22 -24.80 -23.90
CA LYS A 235 12.65 -25.05 -23.73
C LYS A 235 13.00 -26.39 -24.38
N ASN A 236 13.64 -26.36 -25.54
CA ASN A 236 14.40 -27.50 -26.04
C ASN A 236 15.76 -26.99 -26.55
N GLN A 237 16.78 -27.55 -25.94
CA GLN A 237 18.19 -27.62 -26.35
C GLN A 237 19.06 -26.38 -26.10
N ALA A 238 20.12 -26.67 -25.35
CA ALA A 238 21.29 -25.85 -25.17
C ALA A 238 21.92 -25.51 -26.54
N THR A 239 21.97 -24.23 -26.87
CA THR A 239 22.86 -23.73 -27.91
C THR A 239 23.45 -22.41 -27.43
N ASP A 240 24.77 -22.41 -27.54
CA ASP A 240 25.76 -21.36 -27.49
C ASP A 240 25.28 -19.92 -27.30
N LYS A 241 25.76 -19.31 -26.20
CA LYS A 241 25.58 -17.87 -25.92
C LYS A 241 26.52 -17.05 -26.78
N THR A 242 26.21 -16.91 -28.06
CA THR A 242 26.71 -15.77 -28.83
C THR A 242 25.68 -14.67 -28.76
N SER A 243 26.01 -13.59 -28.04
CA SER A 243 25.26 -12.36 -27.90
C SER A 243 24.97 -11.75 -29.28
N THR A 244 23.75 -11.95 -29.78
CA THR A 244 23.22 -11.05 -30.81
C THR A 244 22.77 -9.78 -30.07
N SER A 245 23.54 -8.73 -30.20
CA SER A 245 23.18 -7.36 -29.78
C SER A 245 22.01 -6.87 -30.64
N GLY A 246 20.81 -7.29 -30.32
CA GLY A 246 19.61 -6.57 -30.70
C GLY A 246 19.59 -5.25 -29.95
N ASN A 247 19.32 -4.12 -30.61
CA ASN A 247 19.09 -2.85 -29.94
C ASN A 247 17.81 -2.97 -29.11
N GLU A 248 17.95 -3.33 -27.82
CA GLU A 248 16.85 -3.27 -26.88
C GLU A 248 16.61 -1.80 -26.55
N SER A 249 15.38 -1.35 -26.67
CA SER A 249 14.98 -0.01 -26.28
C SER A 249 14.22 -0.06 -24.97
N TYR A 250 14.53 0.88 -24.07
CA TYR A 250 13.90 0.99 -22.78
C TYR A 250 13.11 2.31 -22.69
N LEU A 251 11.97 2.26 -22.02
CA LEU A 251 11.31 3.46 -21.50
C LEU A 251 11.99 3.78 -20.16
N ARG A 252 12.44 5.03 -19.98
CA ARG A 252 12.95 5.55 -18.71
C ARG A 252 11.87 6.39 -18.06
N LEU A 253 11.57 6.10 -16.81
CA LEU A 253 10.67 6.85 -15.95
C LEU A 253 11.45 7.34 -14.73
N GLU A 254 11.10 8.50 -14.22
CA GLU A 254 11.70 9.09 -13.03
C GLU A 254 10.60 9.65 -12.15
N GLU A 255 10.67 9.34 -10.85
CA GLU A 255 9.76 9.87 -9.83
C GLU A 255 10.56 10.22 -8.58
N THR A 256 10.21 11.33 -7.94
CA THR A 256 10.76 11.73 -6.64
C THR A 256 9.67 11.68 -5.61
N HIS A 257 9.94 11.02 -4.51
CA HIS A 257 9.00 10.83 -3.40
C HIS A 257 9.56 11.42 -2.11
N TYR A 258 8.65 11.86 -1.25
CA TYR A 258 8.97 12.42 0.04
C TYR A 258 8.19 11.71 1.13
N GLN A 259 8.90 11.21 2.15
CA GLN A 259 8.30 10.59 3.32
C GLN A 259 8.85 11.24 4.58
N ARG A 260 8.02 11.41 5.60
CA ARG A 260 8.44 11.94 6.90
C ARG A 260 8.58 10.85 7.94
N ALA A 261 9.72 10.91 8.65
CA ALA A 261 10.00 10.05 9.79
C ALA A 261 9.36 10.63 11.06
N TYR A 262 8.18 10.13 11.41
CA TYR A 262 7.53 10.48 12.66
C TYR A 262 7.96 9.57 13.80
N THR A 263 8.10 10.14 15.00
CA THR A 263 8.33 9.33 16.21
C THR A 263 7.01 8.81 16.77
N VAL A 264 7.04 7.67 17.46
CA VAL A 264 5.86 7.10 18.13
C VAL A 264 5.16 8.10 19.07
N PRO A 265 5.87 8.90 19.91
CA PRO A 265 5.23 9.92 20.72
C PRO A 265 4.52 11.02 19.92
N GLU A 266 5.09 11.46 18.78
CA GLU A 266 4.45 12.46 17.91
C GLU A 266 3.13 11.93 17.37
N ILE A 267 3.11 10.71 16.84
CA ILE A 267 1.89 10.08 16.31
C ILE A 267 0.84 9.90 17.41
N LYS A 268 1.23 9.39 18.59
CA LYS A 268 0.29 9.23 19.72
C LYS A 268 -0.32 10.59 20.15
N ALA A 269 0.45 11.67 20.10
CA ALA A 269 -0.06 13.00 20.42
C ALA A 269 -1.06 13.50 19.37
N LEU A 270 -0.80 13.27 18.06
CA LEU A 270 -1.68 13.64 16.97
C LEU A 270 -3.00 12.85 17.01
N LEU A 271 -2.94 11.53 17.24
CA LEU A 271 -4.12 10.67 17.39
C LEU A 271 -5.02 11.16 18.53
N LYS A 272 -4.44 11.43 19.71
CA LYS A 272 -5.19 12.00 20.84
C LYS A 272 -5.81 13.35 20.52
N LYS A 273 -5.07 14.23 19.82
CA LYS A 273 -5.58 15.55 19.40
C LYS A 273 -6.71 15.44 18.39
N ALA A 274 -6.75 14.37 17.60
CA ALA A 274 -7.83 14.05 16.67
C ALA A 274 -9.05 13.42 17.36
N GLY A 275 -8.98 13.07 18.65
CA GLY A 275 -10.07 12.45 19.41
C GLY A 275 -10.05 10.92 19.43
N LEU A 276 -8.98 10.30 18.91
CA LEU A 276 -8.79 8.84 18.95
C LEU A 276 -8.20 8.42 20.29
N THR A 277 -8.63 7.28 20.79
CA THR A 277 -8.33 6.76 22.14
C THR A 277 -7.81 5.33 22.10
N ASP A 278 -7.49 4.74 23.25
CA ASP A 278 -6.97 3.38 23.42
C ASP A 278 -5.82 3.06 22.44
N ILE A 279 -4.83 3.98 22.37
CA ILE A 279 -3.76 3.92 21.38
C ILE A 279 -2.73 2.86 21.79
N LYS A 280 -2.69 1.76 21.06
CA LYS A 280 -1.69 0.69 21.16
C LYS A 280 -0.66 0.81 20.05
N THR A 281 0.54 0.32 20.30
CA THR A 281 1.62 0.29 19.29
C THR A 281 2.31 -1.05 19.34
N TYR A 282 2.60 -1.61 18.17
CA TYR A 282 3.20 -2.91 18.03
C TYR A 282 4.41 -2.87 17.09
N GLU A 283 5.44 -3.64 17.42
CA GLU A 283 6.51 -3.99 16.50
C GLU A 283 5.91 -4.71 15.28
N VAL A 284 6.48 -4.50 14.11
CA VAL A 284 5.98 -5.09 12.86
C VAL A 284 5.71 -6.60 13.00
N MET A 285 4.54 -7.04 12.56
CA MET A 285 4.09 -8.44 12.55
C MET A 285 4.08 -9.13 13.94
N THR A 286 4.08 -8.38 15.03
CA THR A 286 4.03 -8.90 16.40
C THR A 286 2.97 -8.21 17.24
N ARG A 287 2.90 -8.57 18.54
CA ARG A 287 2.15 -7.83 19.56
C ARG A 287 3.08 -7.24 20.62
N GLU A 288 4.38 -7.22 20.33
CA GLU A 288 5.37 -6.67 21.23
C GLU A 288 5.41 -5.14 21.17
N THR A 289 5.85 -4.52 22.25
CA THR A 289 6.01 -3.07 22.30
C THR A 289 7.21 -2.64 21.48
N PRO A 290 7.09 -1.64 20.58
CA PRO A 290 8.20 -1.13 19.81
C PRO A 290 9.31 -0.57 20.69
N ASN A 291 10.54 -0.66 20.22
CA ASN A 291 11.73 -0.15 20.86
C ASN A 291 12.51 0.84 19.97
N SER A 292 13.66 1.31 20.43
CA SER A 292 14.44 2.32 19.69
C SER A 292 15.06 1.84 18.38
N LYS A 293 14.99 0.54 18.08
CA LYS A 293 15.50 -0.08 16.86
C LYS A 293 14.38 -0.64 15.99
N SER A 294 13.13 -0.44 16.37
CA SER A 294 12.00 -0.82 15.54
C SER A 294 12.07 -0.09 14.21
N GLU A 295 11.99 -0.84 13.13
CA GLU A 295 12.06 -0.30 11.78
C GLU A 295 10.69 0.23 11.32
N ARG A 296 9.63 -0.49 11.67
CA ARG A 296 8.23 -0.20 11.34
C ARG A 296 7.37 -0.45 12.56
N VAL A 297 6.39 0.41 12.77
CA VAL A 297 5.48 0.34 13.92
C VAL A 297 4.04 0.37 13.44
N TYR A 298 3.24 -0.57 13.93
CA TYR A 298 1.78 -0.55 13.79
C TYR A 298 1.15 0.27 14.93
N PHE A 299 0.16 1.06 14.57
CA PHE A 299 -0.68 1.82 15.49
C PHE A 299 -2.11 1.30 15.41
N VAL A 300 -2.73 1.10 16.57
CA VAL A 300 -4.14 0.75 16.71
C VAL A 300 -4.78 1.77 17.64
N SER A 301 -5.87 2.36 17.21
CA SER A 301 -6.61 3.36 18.01
C SER A 301 -8.10 3.27 17.72
N HIS A 302 -8.94 3.82 18.62
CA HIS A 302 -10.38 3.69 18.54
C HIS A 302 -11.07 5.05 18.58
N LYS A 303 -12.19 5.15 17.88
CA LYS A 303 -13.15 6.20 18.12
C LYS A 303 -13.90 5.96 19.43
N VAL A 304 -14.11 7.01 20.20
CA VAL A 304 -14.94 6.93 21.44
C VAL A 304 -16.37 6.53 21.06
N ASN A 305 -16.98 5.70 21.92
CA ASN A 305 -18.38 5.30 21.81
C ASN A 305 -19.34 6.47 22.03
#